data_96841df8f61f15f165e45bf9635f7ca6
#
_entry.id   96841df8f61f15f165e45bf9635f7ca6
#
_cell.length_a   1.000
_cell.length_b   1.000
_cell.length_c   1.000
_cell.angle_alpha   90.00
_cell.angle_beta   90.00
_cell.angle_gamma   90.00
#
_symmetry.space_group_name_H-M   'P 1'
#
loop_
_entity.id
_entity.type
_entity.pdbx_description
1 polymer ?
#
loop_
_entity_poly.entity_id
_entity_poly.type
_entity_poly.pdbx_seq_one_letter_code
_entity_poly.pdbx_strand_id
1 'polypeptide(L)'
;MKLLFSLIFVAFGCVASAQTSVFQSLKPQMVKDWERAKAYTLEYLNAMPADKYSYRPNDSIRSFAEQMLHLAIADAAMTMIGTGVQDPKVTGILFSRNLEKATSAQSRDSVVYFVTASYDYVINTLKNLSDLKSDEVVTQQMPAAVRSEPRLVWLMKAFEHQTHHRGQCTIYIRMQGVRPPAEKLF
;
A
#
# COMPACT_ATOMS: atom_id res chain seq x y z
N MET A 1 10.70 -30.46 -72.92
CA MET A 1 10.93 -29.23 -72.07
C MET A 1 10.02 -29.34 -70.88
N LYS A 2 10.56 -29.70 -69.72
CA LYS A 2 9.79 -29.76 -68.45
C LYS A 2 10.15 -28.53 -67.65
N LEU A 3 9.18 -27.59 -67.45
CA LEU A 3 9.35 -26.44 -66.55
C LEU A 3 9.14 -26.90 -65.10
N LEU A 4 10.18 -26.79 -64.29
CA LEU A 4 10.07 -26.90 -62.82
C LEU A 4 9.61 -25.54 -62.28
N PHE A 5 8.44 -25.49 -61.66
CA PHE A 5 8.00 -24.36 -60.84
C PHE A 5 8.52 -24.57 -59.41
N SER A 6 9.50 -23.79 -59.00
CA SER A 6 9.93 -23.72 -57.59
C SER A 6 9.03 -22.80 -56.80
N LEU A 7 8.19 -23.37 -55.90
CA LEU A 7 7.43 -22.60 -54.89
C LEU A 7 8.40 -22.13 -53.79
N ILE A 8 8.63 -20.83 -53.72
CA ILE A 8 9.32 -20.19 -52.57
C ILE A 8 8.29 -19.97 -51.47
N PHE A 9 8.41 -20.76 -50.38
CA PHE A 9 7.58 -20.58 -49.17
C PHE A 9 8.25 -19.50 -48.32
N VAL A 10 7.73 -18.28 -48.35
CA VAL A 10 8.15 -17.20 -47.41
C VAL A 10 7.44 -17.43 -46.07
N ALA A 11 8.15 -17.99 -45.11
CA ALA A 11 7.68 -18.10 -43.76
C ALA A 11 7.67 -16.68 -43.09
N PHE A 12 6.50 -16.10 -42.98
CA PHE A 12 6.28 -14.89 -42.20
C PHE A 12 6.35 -15.26 -40.70
N GLY A 13 7.50 -15.12 -40.10
CA GLY A 13 7.65 -15.23 -38.65
C GLY A 13 6.88 -14.10 -37.96
N CYS A 14 5.71 -14.37 -37.37
CA CYS A 14 5.04 -13.47 -36.46
C CYS A 14 5.95 -13.32 -35.22
N VAL A 15 6.68 -12.22 -35.13
CA VAL A 15 7.33 -11.79 -33.87
C VAL A 15 6.19 -11.33 -32.95
N ALA A 16 5.73 -12.20 -32.06
CA ALA A 16 4.83 -11.82 -30.99
C ALA A 16 5.59 -10.90 -30.04
N SER A 17 5.44 -9.59 -30.21
CA SER A 17 5.86 -8.63 -29.18
C SER A 17 5.02 -8.90 -27.93
N ALA A 18 5.65 -9.44 -26.88
CA ALA A 18 5.01 -9.54 -25.57
C ALA A 18 4.69 -8.10 -25.10
N GLN A 19 3.43 -7.72 -25.15
CA GLN A 19 2.98 -6.40 -24.67
C GLN A 19 3.15 -6.38 -23.14
N THR A 20 3.98 -5.46 -22.65
CA THR A 20 4.15 -5.25 -21.23
C THR A 20 2.82 -4.84 -20.61
N SER A 21 2.40 -5.51 -19.54
CA SER A 21 1.14 -5.16 -18.86
C SER A 21 1.22 -3.77 -18.21
N VAL A 22 0.05 -3.14 -18.01
CA VAL A 22 -0.03 -1.83 -17.33
C VAL A 22 0.63 -1.89 -15.97
N PHE A 23 0.41 -2.97 -15.22
CA PHE A 23 1.05 -3.15 -13.92
C PHE A 23 2.57 -3.20 -14.04
N GLN A 24 3.12 -3.96 -14.97
CA GLN A 24 4.57 -4.06 -15.17
C GLN A 24 5.22 -2.73 -15.52
N SER A 25 4.53 -1.87 -16.28
CA SER A 25 5.03 -0.54 -16.61
C SER A 25 5.02 0.42 -15.42
N LEU A 26 4.03 0.30 -14.51
CA LEU A 26 3.88 1.17 -13.34
C LEU A 26 4.63 0.65 -12.09
N LYS A 27 4.88 -0.65 -12.00
CA LYS A 27 5.45 -1.32 -10.84
C LYS A 27 6.74 -0.65 -10.30
N PRO A 28 7.74 -0.29 -11.13
CA PRO A 28 8.96 0.35 -10.62
C PRO A 28 8.68 1.68 -9.91
N GLN A 29 7.76 2.49 -10.46
CA GLN A 29 7.37 3.75 -9.84
C GLN A 29 6.57 3.51 -8.56
N MET A 30 5.64 2.55 -8.55
CA MET A 30 4.87 2.20 -7.35
C MET A 30 5.79 1.77 -6.20
N VAL A 31 6.78 0.92 -6.48
CA VAL A 31 7.77 0.48 -5.46
C VAL A 31 8.53 1.69 -4.90
N LYS A 32 9.06 2.55 -5.77
CA LYS A 32 9.78 3.77 -5.39
C LYS A 32 8.91 4.68 -4.50
N ASP A 33 7.64 4.87 -4.87
CA ASP A 33 6.72 5.73 -4.13
C ASP A 33 6.38 5.14 -2.76
N TRP A 34 6.21 3.83 -2.65
CA TRP A 34 5.97 3.16 -1.37
C TRP A 34 7.20 3.20 -0.46
N GLU A 35 8.42 3.04 -0.99
CA GLU A 35 9.66 3.18 -0.22
C GLU A 35 9.83 4.60 0.32
N ARG A 36 9.58 5.61 -0.52
CA ARG A 36 9.57 7.02 -0.10
C ARG A 36 8.48 7.29 0.95
N ALA A 37 7.26 6.78 0.74
CA ALA A 37 6.15 6.95 1.67
C ALA A 37 6.44 6.31 3.03
N LYS A 38 7.09 5.12 3.06
CA LYS A 38 7.58 4.49 4.29
C LYS A 38 8.53 5.40 5.05
N ALA A 39 9.59 5.86 4.40
CA ALA A 39 10.58 6.74 5.02
C ALA A 39 9.93 8.02 5.57
N TYR A 40 9.04 8.63 4.80
CA TYR A 40 8.31 9.83 5.19
C TYR A 40 7.37 9.59 6.37
N THR A 41 6.66 8.46 6.40
CA THR A 41 5.78 8.10 7.53
C THR A 41 6.56 7.84 8.82
N LEU A 42 7.75 7.21 8.72
CA LEU A 42 8.64 7.03 9.87
C LEU A 42 9.11 8.37 10.46
N GLU A 43 9.31 9.40 9.63
CA GLU A 43 9.61 10.75 10.15
C GLU A 43 8.43 11.33 10.94
N TYR A 44 7.16 11.11 10.52
CA TYR A 44 5.98 11.50 11.28
C TYR A 44 5.91 10.78 12.64
N LEU A 45 6.18 9.48 12.64
CA LEU A 45 6.22 8.70 13.87
C LEU A 45 7.33 9.24 14.81
N ASN A 46 8.50 9.56 14.29
CA ASN A 46 9.59 10.10 15.08
C ASN A 46 9.36 11.54 15.58
N ALA A 47 8.61 12.34 14.82
CA ALA A 47 8.30 13.72 15.20
C ALA A 47 7.27 13.81 16.33
N MET A 48 6.37 12.83 16.47
CA MET A 48 5.40 12.80 17.57
C MET A 48 6.10 12.42 18.87
N PRO A 49 5.96 13.22 19.96
CA PRO A 49 6.51 12.86 21.27
C PRO A 49 5.98 11.50 21.74
N ALA A 50 6.85 10.66 22.29
CA ALA A 50 6.52 9.27 22.63
C ALA A 50 5.37 9.16 23.66
N ASP A 51 5.28 10.11 24.59
CA ASP A 51 4.22 10.19 25.60
C ASP A 51 2.89 10.75 25.05
N LYS A 52 2.85 11.17 23.79
CA LYS A 52 1.68 11.80 23.14
C LYS A 52 1.01 10.90 22.08
N TYR A 53 1.41 9.64 21.96
CA TYR A 53 0.81 8.72 21.00
C TYR A 53 -0.70 8.47 21.24
N SER A 54 -1.15 8.55 22.49
CA SER A 54 -2.58 8.48 22.83
C SER A 54 -3.35 9.80 22.67
N TYR A 55 -2.66 10.90 22.29
CA TYR A 55 -3.29 12.20 22.13
C TYR A 55 -4.37 12.18 21.04
N ARG A 56 -5.52 12.80 21.37
CA ARG A 56 -6.67 13.05 20.48
C ARG A 56 -6.94 14.54 20.43
N PRO A 57 -7.03 15.16 19.27
CA PRO A 57 -7.49 16.55 19.16
C PRO A 57 -8.94 16.75 19.63
N ASN A 58 -9.76 15.69 19.49
CA ASN A 58 -11.17 15.68 19.90
C ASN A 58 -11.60 14.23 20.18
N ASP A 59 -12.54 14.01 21.09
CA ASP A 59 -13.02 12.68 21.51
C ASP A 59 -13.68 11.87 20.38
N SER A 60 -14.22 12.55 19.35
CA SER A 60 -14.86 11.91 18.19
C SER A 60 -13.89 11.39 17.14
N ILE A 61 -12.61 11.70 17.25
CA ILE A 61 -11.59 11.29 16.28
C ILE A 61 -10.55 10.35 16.90
N ARG A 62 -9.84 9.63 16.04
CA ARG A 62 -8.78 8.70 16.44
C ARG A 62 -7.66 9.41 17.21
N SER A 63 -6.99 8.70 18.12
CA SER A 63 -5.69 9.16 18.63
C SER A 63 -4.62 9.08 17.52
N PHE A 64 -3.44 9.70 17.77
CA PHE A 64 -2.33 9.57 16.83
C PHE A 64 -1.94 8.10 16.59
N ALA A 65 -1.83 7.31 17.65
CA ALA A 65 -1.56 5.88 17.54
C ALA A 65 -2.63 5.15 16.73
N GLU A 66 -3.91 5.40 17.00
CA GLU A 66 -5.01 4.80 16.27
C GLU A 66 -5.02 5.20 14.79
N GLN A 67 -4.67 6.45 14.45
CA GLN A 67 -4.55 6.88 13.05
C GLN A 67 -3.46 6.09 12.32
N MET A 68 -2.31 5.93 12.94
CA MET A 68 -1.19 5.21 12.33
C MET A 68 -1.43 3.69 12.26
N LEU A 69 -2.07 3.11 13.27
CA LEU A 69 -2.48 1.69 13.24
C LEU A 69 -3.55 1.45 12.17
N HIS A 70 -4.53 2.35 12.03
CA HIS A 70 -5.54 2.27 10.99
C HIS A 70 -4.92 2.35 9.59
N LEU A 71 -3.98 3.26 9.38
CA LEU A 71 -3.19 3.34 8.15
C LEU A 71 -2.54 1.99 7.84
N ALA A 72 -1.83 1.41 8.80
CA ALA A 72 -1.13 0.14 8.61
C ALA A 72 -2.06 -1.03 8.27
N ILE A 73 -3.20 -1.13 8.97
CA ILE A 73 -4.20 -2.17 8.71
C ILE A 73 -4.78 -2.03 7.30
N ALA A 74 -5.14 -0.82 6.91
CA ALA A 74 -5.78 -0.57 5.62
C ALA A 74 -4.82 -0.75 4.44
N ASP A 75 -3.56 -0.35 4.57
CA ASP A 75 -2.54 -0.57 3.53
C ASP A 75 -2.35 -2.07 3.25
N ALA A 76 -2.23 -2.88 4.31
CA ALA A 76 -2.10 -4.32 4.17
C ALA A 76 -3.38 -4.94 3.59
N ALA A 77 -4.58 -4.53 4.07
CA ALA A 77 -5.85 -5.06 3.61
C ALA A 77 -6.09 -4.78 2.12
N MET A 78 -5.94 -3.52 1.69
CA MET A 78 -6.17 -3.15 0.30
C MET A 78 -5.12 -3.76 -0.64
N THR A 79 -3.87 -3.89 -0.20
CA THR A 79 -2.83 -4.59 -0.96
C THR A 79 -3.16 -6.08 -1.10
N MET A 80 -3.58 -6.74 -0.04
CA MET A 80 -4.02 -8.14 -0.08
C MET A 80 -5.20 -8.32 -1.04
N ILE A 81 -6.20 -7.45 -0.99
CA ILE A 81 -7.36 -7.48 -1.88
C ILE A 81 -6.92 -7.31 -3.34
N GLY A 82 -6.13 -6.27 -3.62
CA GLY A 82 -5.68 -5.95 -4.97
C GLY A 82 -4.79 -7.03 -5.58
N THR A 83 -3.86 -7.60 -4.82
CA THR A 83 -2.89 -8.57 -5.34
C THR A 83 -3.31 -10.03 -5.17
N GLY A 84 -4.16 -10.34 -4.20
CA GLY A 84 -4.47 -11.71 -3.76
C GLY A 84 -3.34 -12.36 -2.95
N VAL A 85 -2.23 -11.65 -2.70
CA VAL A 85 -1.08 -12.17 -1.94
C VAL A 85 -1.34 -12.01 -0.44
N GLN A 86 -1.15 -13.09 0.31
CA GLN A 86 -1.24 -13.10 1.76
C GLN A 86 0.12 -13.47 2.37
N ASP A 87 0.55 -12.72 3.37
CA ASP A 87 1.63 -13.11 4.27
C ASP A 87 1.03 -13.36 5.65
N PRO A 88 0.88 -14.63 6.08
CA PRO A 88 0.25 -14.96 7.36
C PRO A 88 0.95 -14.33 8.57
N LYS A 89 2.27 -14.07 8.48
CA LYS A 89 3.02 -13.41 9.56
C LYS A 89 2.60 -11.96 9.73
N VAL A 90 2.35 -11.26 8.62
CA VAL A 90 1.94 -9.86 8.63
C VAL A 90 0.43 -9.72 8.82
N THR A 91 -0.35 -10.47 8.06
CA THR A 91 -1.82 -10.40 8.14
C THR A 91 -2.35 -10.89 9.48
N GLY A 92 -1.70 -11.90 10.09
CA GLY A 92 -2.07 -12.41 11.41
C GLY A 92 -1.90 -11.38 12.53
N ILE A 93 -0.87 -10.53 12.46
CA ILE A 93 -0.64 -9.49 13.46
C ILE A 93 -1.47 -8.23 13.18
N LEU A 94 -1.57 -7.80 11.92
CA LEU A 94 -2.28 -6.56 11.55
C LEU A 94 -3.82 -6.72 11.63
N PHE A 95 -4.34 -7.92 11.32
CA PHE A 95 -5.78 -8.19 11.37
C PHE A 95 -6.22 -8.83 12.67
N SER A 96 -5.35 -8.83 13.70
CA SER A 96 -5.74 -9.24 15.03
C SER A 96 -6.92 -8.39 15.52
N ARG A 97 -7.83 -9.04 16.25
CA ARG A 97 -9.08 -8.41 16.69
C ARG A 97 -8.79 -7.13 17.48
N ASN A 98 -9.31 -5.99 17.01
CA ASN A 98 -9.19 -4.67 17.62
C ASN A 98 -7.77 -4.08 17.74
N LEU A 99 -6.82 -4.42 16.86
CA LEU A 99 -5.45 -3.87 16.93
C LEU A 99 -5.45 -2.33 17.09
N GLU A 100 -6.27 -1.63 16.32
CA GLU A 100 -6.38 -0.16 16.38
C GLU A 100 -6.74 0.35 17.78
N LYS A 101 -7.56 -0.40 18.54
CA LYS A 101 -8.04 -0.04 19.87
C LYS A 101 -7.28 -0.72 21.02
N ALA A 102 -6.41 -1.66 20.71
CA ALA A 102 -5.67 -2.41 21.73
C ALA A 102 -4.65 -1.51 22.41
N THR A 103 -4.79 -1.28 23.72
CA THR A 103 -3.89 -0.44 24.52
C THR A 103 -2.43 -0.88 24.39
N SER A 104 -2.17 -2.20 24.32
CA SER A 104 -0.84 -2.77 24.13
C SER A 104 -0.19 -2.42 22.78
N ALA A 105 -0.98 -2.04 21.77
CA ALA A 105 -0.49 -1.66 20.45
C ALA A 105 -0.23 -0.16 20.31
N GLN A 106 -0.62 0.67 21.28
CA GLN A 106 -0.60 2.13 21.17
C GLN A 106 0.68 2.79 21.68
N SER A 107 1.65 2.01 22.18
CA SER A 107 2.97 2.55 22.50
C SER A 107 3.71 2.96 21.22
N ARG A 108 4.63 3.93 21.32
CA ARG A 108 5.46 4.36 20.18
C ARG A 108 6.11 3.16 19.47
N ASP A 109 6.76 2.29 20.22
CA ASP A 109 7.51 1.17 19.64
C ASP A 109 6.58 0.16 18.95
N SER A 110 5.40 -0.12 19.53
CA SER A 110 4.39 -0.97 18.90
C SER A 110 3.86 -0.36 17.62
N VAL A 111 3.50 0.91 17.60
CA VAL A 111 3.00 1.61 16.40
C VAL A 111 4.06 1.62 15.30
N VAL A 112 5.32 1.94 15.64
CA VAL A 112 6.44 1.91 14.67
C VAL A 112 6.61 0.50 14.09
N TYR A 113 6.53 -0.53 14.92
CA TYR A 113 6.61 -1.93 14.47
C TYR A 113 5.50 -2.27 13.48
N PHE A 114 4.22 -2.02 13.82
CA PHE A 114 3.09 -2.37 12.96
C PHE A 114 3.08 -1.57 11.65
N VAL A 115 3.37 -0.28 11.71
CA VAL A 115 3.47 0.56 10.50
C VAL A 115 4.60 0.09 9.61
N THR A 116 5.79 -0.18 10.17
CA THR A 116 6.93 -0.70 9.39
C THR A 116 6.58 -2.02 8.73
N ALA A 117 6.00 -2.97 9.47
CA ALA A 117 5.61 -4.27 8.95
C ALA A 117 4.60 -4.17 7.80
N SER A 118 3.65 -3.24 7.89
CA SER A 118 2.68 -3.00 6.82
C SER A 118 3.34 -2.48 5.54
N TYR A 119 4.17 -1.44 5.64
CA TYR A 119 4.89 -0.92 4.47
C TYR A 119 5.81 -1.97 3.85
N ASP A 120 6.53 -2.74 4.67
CA ASP A 120 7.40 -3.81 4.18
C ASP A 120 6.61 -4.90 3.45
N TYR A 121 5.45 -5.27 3.95
CA TYR A 121 4.55 -6.18 3.28
C TYR A 121 4.13 -5.66 1.90
N VAL A 122 3.69 -4.40 1.80
CA VAL A 122 3.30 -3.79 0.52
C VAL A 122 4.46 -3.76 -0.46
N ILE A 123 5.62 -3.24 -0.03
CA ILE A 123 6.81 -3.10 -0.86
C ILE A 123 7.29 -4.47 -1.36
N ASN A 124 7.39 -5.45 -0.47
CA ASN A 124 7.83 -6.81 -0.81
C ASN A 124 6.83 -7.50 -1.74
N THR A 125 5.53 -7.33 -1.50
CA THR A 125 4.48 -7.86 -2.38
C THR A 125 4.62 -7.28 -3.79
N LEU A 126 4.74 -5.97 -3.93
CA LEU A 126 4.91 -5.32 -5.24
C LEU A 126 6.20 -5.77 -5.93
N LYS A 127 7.33 -5.83 -5.22
CA LYS A 127 8.62 -6.27 -5.78
C LYS A 127 8.55 -7.69 -6.34
N ASN A 128 7.91 -8.60 -5.61
CA ASN A 128 7.90 -10.03 -5.94
C ASN A 128 6.73 -10.44 -6.86
N LEU A 129 5.73 -9.59 -7.04
CA LEU A 129 4.60 -9.88 -7.92
C LEU A 129 5.07 -9.87 -9.38
N SER A 130 4.99 -11.02 -10.05
CA SER A 130 5.44 -11.16 -11.45
C SER A 130 4.54 -10.41 -12.41
N ASP A 131 3.22 -10.49 -12.21
CA ASP A 131 2.21 -9.77 -12.98
C ASP A 131 0.92 -9.59 -12.18
N LEU A 132 0.04 -8.72 -12.66
CA LEU A 132 -1.26 -8.44 -12.09
C LEU A 132 -2.30 -8.29 -13.22
N LYS A 133 -3.41 -9.00 -13.11
CA LYS A 133 -4.59 -8.75 -13.96
C LYS A 133 -5.23 -7.43 -13.53
N SER A 134 -4.67 -6.33 -14.00
CA SER A 134 -4.93 -4.96 -13.52
C SER A 134 -6.40 -4.55 -13.57
N ASP A 135 -7.14 -5.05 -14.56
CA ASP A 135 -8.54 -4.79 -14.88
C ASP A 135 -9.53 -5.81 -14.27
N GLU A 136 -9.02 -6.92 -13.70
CA GLU A 136 -9.89 -7.89 -13.02
C GLU A 136 -10.55 -7.24 -11.81
N VAL A 137 -11.89 -7.26 -11.80
CA VAL A 137 -12.69 -6.66 -10.72
C VAL A 137 -12.74 -7.61 -9.52
N VAL A 138 -12.39 -7.08 -8.35
CA VAL A 138 -12.52 -7.78 -7.06
C VAL A 138 -13.57 -7.06 -6.22
N THR A 139 -14.56 -7.84 -5.75
CA THR A 139 -15.62 -7.35 -4.86
C THR A 139 -15.29 -7.72 -3.42
N GLN A 140 -15.34 -6.75 -2.53
CA GLN A 140 -15.05 -6.91 -1.11
C GLN A 140 -16.10 -6.23 -0.24
N GLN A 141 -16.53 -6.92 0.83
CA GLN A 141 -17.31 -6.31 1.90
C GLN A 141 -16.38 -5.46 2.77
N MET A 142 -16.58 -4.16 2.73
CA MET A 142 -15.91 -3.20 3.62
C MET A 142 -16.87 -2.77 4.74
N PRO A 143 -16.38 -2.20 5.86
CA PRO A 143 -17.24 -1.81 6.99
C PRO A 143 -18.40 -0.89 6.62
N ALA A 144 -18.18 0.04 5.68
CA ALA A 144 -19.18 1.03 5.28
C ALA A 144 -20.05 0.60 4.09
N ALA A 145 -19.56 -0.28 3.20
CA ALA A 145 -20.27 -0.70 1.98
C ALA A 145 -19.54 -1.83 1.25
N VAL A 146 -20.23 -2.52 0.34
CA VAL A 146 -19.59 -3.38 -0.66
C VAL A 146 -18.83 -2.50 -1.66
N ARG A 147 -17.60 -2.87 -2.00
CA ARG A 147 -16.78 -2.22 -3.02
C ARG A 147 -16.38 -3.23 -4.09
N SER A 148 -16.54 -2.83 -5.34
CA SER A 148 -16.15 -3.61 -6.52
C SER A 148 -15.23 -2.76 -7.37
N GLU A 149 -13.94 -3.06 -7.37
CA GLU A 149 -12.92 -2.27 -8.06
C GLU A 149 -11.94 -3.18 -8.78
N PRO A 150 -11.34 -2.73 -9.88
CA PRO A 150 -10.21 -3.39 -10.50
C PRO A 150 -9.04 -3.57 -9.52
N ARG A 151 -8.26 -4.65 -9.68
CA ARG A 151 -7.11 -4.94 -8.81
C ARG A 151 -6.12 -3.79 -8.70
N LEU A 152 -5.79 -3.16 -9.83
CA LEU A 152 -4.89 -2.00 -9.83
C LEU A 152 -5.47 -0.81 -9.05
N VAL A 153 -6.78 -0.60 -9.12
CA VAL A 153 -7.46 0.47 -8.38
C VAL A 153 -7.38 0.24 -6.87
N TRP A 154 -7.49 -1.01 -6.39
CA TRP A 154 -7.25 -1.33 -4.96
C TRP A 154 -5.86 -0.89 -4.49
N LEU A 155 -4.81 -1.12 -5.30
CA LEU A 155 -3.44 -0.68 -4.99
C LEU A 155 -3.29 0.85 -4.99
N MET A 156 -3.95 1.54 -5.93
CA MET A 156 -3.98 2.99 -5.98
C MET A 156 -4.71 3.57 -4.76
N LYS A 157 -5.82 2.96 -4.35
CA LYS A 157 -6.57 3.35 -3.15
C LYS A 157 -5.78 3.11 -1.86
N ALA A 158 -5.00 2.05 -1.77
CA ALA A 158 -4.08 1.85 -0.66
C ALA A 158 -3.09 3.02 -0.53
N PHE A 159 -2.50 3.45 -1.63
CA PHE A 159 -1.56 4.57 -1.63
C PHE A 159 -2.22 5.92 -1.29
N GLU A 160 -3.41 6.18 -1.82
CA GLU A 160 -4.22 7.36 -1.48
C GLU A 160 -4.57 7.38 0.02
N HIS A 161 -4.99 6.23 0.56
CA HIS A 161 -5.42 6.08 1.96
C HIS A 161 -4.28 6.37 2.95
N GLN A 162 -3.07 5.82 2.72
CA GLN A 162 -1.94 6.10 3.60
C GLN A 162 -1.56 7.60 3.57
N THR A 163 -1.62 8.22 2.39
CA THR A 163 -1.35 9.66 2.25
C THR A 163 -2.37 10.49 3.02
N HIS A 164 -3.66 10.13 2.95
CA HIS A 164 -4.74 10.79 3.69
C HIS A 164 -4.49 10.73 5.21
N HIS A 165 -4.25 9.55 5.78
CA HIS A 165 -4.07 9.40 7.22
C HIS A 165 -2.76 10.01 7.73
N ARG A 166 -1.65 9.88 6.98
CA ARG A 166 -0.41 10.58 7.31
C ARG A 166 -0.61 12.09 7.30
N GLY A 167 -1.32 12.64 6.30
CA GLY A 167 -1.63 14.07 6.22
C GLY A 167 -2.41 14.58 7.42
N GLN A 168 -3.39 13.82 7.92
CA GLN A 168 -4.13 14.14 9.14
C GLN A 168 -3.18 14.26 10.35
N CYS A 169 -2.20 13.38 10.48
CA CYS A 169 -1.25 13.37 11.58
C CYS A 169 -0.38 14.64 11.69
N THR A 170 -0.30 15.44 10.63
CA THR A 170 0.33 16.76 10.65
C THR A 170 -0.27 17.65 11.73
N ILE A 171 -1.59 17.64 11.90
CA ILE A 171 -2.29 18.46 12.89
C ILE A 171 -1.96 17.98 14.31
N TYR A 172 -1.93 16.65 14.53
CA TYR A 172 -1.60 16.09 15.85
C TYR A 172 -0.22 16.52 16.33
N ILE A 173 0.79 16.48 15.45
CA ILE A 173 2.17 16.89 15.74
C ILE A 173 2.23 18.40 16.06
N ARG A 174 1.57 19.24 15.25
CA ARG A 174 1.51 20.69 15.48
C ARG A 174 0.88 21.05 16.83
N MET A 175 -0.16 20.32 17.22
CA MET A 175 -0.82 20.53 18.52
C MET A 175 0.05 20.15 19.73
N GLN A 176 1.17 19.43 19.49
CA GLN A 176 2.20 19.20 20.51
C GLN A 176 3.32 20.27 20.48
N GLY A 177 3.15 21.34 19.70
CA GLY A 177 4.19 22.37 19.53
C GLY A 177 5.38 21.93 18.67
N VAL A 178 5.28 20.79 17.99
CA VAL A 178 6.36 20.23 17.17
C VAL A 178 6.13 20.58 15.71
N ARG A 179 7.20 20.91 14.98
CA ARG A 179 7.15 21.08 13.53
C ARG A 179 7.08 19.73 12.84
N PRO A 180 6.04 19.45 12.02
CA PRO A 180 5.97 18.24 11.22
C PRO A 180 7.11 18.14 10.21
N PRO A 181 7.46 16.94 9.73
CA PRO A 181 8.40 16.77 8.65
C PRO A 181 8.03 17.60 7.42
N ALA A 182 9.03 18.06 6.68
CA ALA A 182 8.83 18.75 5.42
C ALA A 182 8.21 17.79 4.38
N GLU A 183 7.46 18.34 3.42
CA GLU A 183 6.84 17.57 2.35
C GLU A 183 7.89 16.81 1.53
N LYS A 184 7.57 15.55 1.22
CA LYS A 184 8.41 14.63 0.42
C LYS A 184 7.53 13.87 -0.57
N LEU A 185 7.22 14.49 -1.71
CA LEU A 185 6.40 13.88 -2.76
C LEU A 185 7.23 13.24 -3.88
N PHE A 186 8.50 13.66 -4.01
CA PHE A 186 9.43 13.19 -5.05
C PHE A 186 10.72 12.66 -4.45
#